data_ebbb201af6f75b8e3b140fe372571abc
#
_entry.id   ebbb201af6f75b8e3b140fe372571abc
#
_cell.length_a   1.000
_cell.length_b   1.000
_cell.length_c   1.000
_cell.angle_alpha   90.00
_cell.angle_beta   90.00
_cell.angle_gamma   90.00
#
_symmetry.space_group_name_H-M   'P 1'
#
loop_
_entity.id
_entity.type
_entity.pdbx_description
1 polymer ?
#
loop_
_entity_poly.entity_id
_entity_poly.type
_entity_poly.pdbx_seq_one_letter_code
_entity_poly.pdbx_strand_id
1 'polypeptide(L)'
;RKDFRVDTFRAGGKGGQHQNKTDSAARITHIESGISAESRSQRSQAQNKKIAFKRLVPKLVDHYCYQEQKERYGAGTEVVRSYHEPNDRVTCHVSGETFSYQHTVGKGDLEPLIRCRREAKVLENAGL
;
A
#
# COMPACT_ATOMS: atom_id res chain seq x y z
N ARG A 1 5.73 -5.88 -23.87
CA ARG A 1 4.66 -6.74 -24.44
C ARG A 1 4.62 -8.14 -23.82
N LYS A 2 5.70 -8.62 -23.24
CA LYS A 2 5.75 -9.93 -22.55
C LYS A 2 5.22 -9.85 -21.10
N ASP A 3 5.17 -8.66 -20.53
CA ASP A 3 4.87 -8.43 -19.12
C ASP A 3 3.37 -8.29 -18.82
N PHE A 4 2.56 -8.14 -19.87
CA PHE A 4 1.11 -7.91 -19.75
C PHE A 4 0.31 -8.95 -20.52
N ARG A 5 -0.68 -9.54 -19.84
CA ARG A 5 -1.73 -10.36 -20.45
C ARG A 5 -2.95 -9.49 -20.72
N VAL A 6 -3.51 -9.60 -21.93
CA VAL A 6 -4.70 -8.86 -22.33
C VAL A 6 -5.82 -9.85 -22.63
N ASP A 7 -6.85 -9.84 -21.80
CA ASP A 7 -8.03 -10.67 -21.96
C ASP A 7 -9.20 -9.80 -22.43
N THR A 8 -9.95 -10.27 -23.42
CA THR A 8 -11.17 -9.61 -23.90
C THR A 8 -12.38 -10.47 -23.57
N PHE A 9 -13.47 -9.83 -23.17
CA PHE A 9 -14.68 -10.53 -22.74
C PHE A 9 -15.92 -9.72 -23.04
N ARG A 10 -17.08 -10.37 -22.95
CA ARG A 10 -18.38 -9.72 -23.10
C ARG A 10 -18.75 -8.99 -21.84
N ALA A 11 -19.09 -7.71 -21.97
CA ALA A 11 -19.57 -6.94 -20.83
C ALA A 11 -20.98 -7.42 -20.45
N GLY A 12 -21.10 -8.21 -19.40
CA GLY A 12 -22.40 -8.59 -18.83
C GLY A 12 -23.12 -7.39 -18.23
N GLY A 13 -24.44 -7.38 -18.26
CA GLY A 13 -25.29 -6.35 -17.63
C GLY A 13 -26.55 -6.05 -18.46
N LYS A 14 -27.39 -5.11 -17.96
CA LYS A 14 -28.57 -4.59 -18.66
C LYS A 14 -28.11 -3.75 -19.86
N GLY A 15 -27.89 -4.37 -20.99
CA GLY A 15 -27.46 -3.73 -22.24
C GLY A 15 -28.15 -4.31 -23.45
N GLY A 16 -28.11 -3.59 -24.57
CA GLY A 16 -28.73 -4.02 -25.83
C GLY A 16 -27.98 -5.18 -26.50
N GLN A 17 -28.54 -5.68 -27.60
CA GLN A 17 -28.04 -6.85 -28.34
C GLN A 17 -26.53 -6.76 -28.71
N HIS A 18 -26.03 -5.57 -29.02
CA HIS A 18 -24.63 -5.34 -29.36
C HIS A 18 -23.67 -5.62 -28.20
N GLN A 19 -24.03 -5.20 -26.99
CA GLN A 19 -23.21 -5.41 -25.78
C GLN A 19 -23.11 -6.91 -25.42
N ASN A 20 -24.17 -7.66 -25.65
CA ASN A 20 -24.24 -9.08 -25.33
C ASN A 20 -23.58 -9.99 -26.38
N LYS A 21 -23.37 -9.48 -27.59
CA LYS A 21 -22.79 -10.26 -28.71
C LYS A 21 -21.31 -9.97 -28.97
N THR A 22 -20.78 -8.81 -28.55
CA THR A 22 -19.41 -8.38 -28.88
C THR A 22 -18.50 -8.40 -27.66
N ASP A 23 -17.28 -8.94 -27.82
CA ASP A 23 -16.22 -8.93 -26.80
C ASP A 23 -15.52 -7.56 -26.75
N SER A 24 -16.29 -6.52 -26.35
CA SER A 24 -15.79 -5.14 -26.30
C SER A 24 -15.04 -4.80 -25.02
N ALA A 25 -15.29 -5.52 -23.93
CA ALA A 25 -14.60 -5.31 -22.67
C ALA A 25 -13.16 -5.84 -22.70
N ALA A 26 -12.28 -5.19 -21.99
CA ALA A 26 -10.87 -5.58 -21.93
C ALA A 26 -10.37 -5.55 -20.47
N ARG A 27 -9.62 -6.58 -20.09
CA ARG A 27 -8.84 -6.69 -18.85
C ARG A 27 -7.37 -6.79 -19.20
N ILE A 28 -6.55 -6.03 -18.51
CA ILE A 28 -5.09 -6.11 -18.63
C ILE A 28 -4.55 -6.52 -17.27
N THR A 29 -3.75 -7.57 -17.26
CA THR A 29 -3.10 -8.10 -16.06
C THR A 29 -1.59 -7.99 -16.23
N HIS A 30 -0.90 -7.41 -15.28
CA HIS A 30 0.55 -7.46 -15.18
C HIS A 30 0.94 -8.81 -14.59
N ILE A 31 1.77 -9.58 -15.33
CA ILE A 31 2.01 -11.00 -15.05
C ILE A 31 2.78 -11.17 -13.74
N GLU A 32 3.81 -10.37 -13.53
CA GLU A 32 4.68 -10.47 -12.36
C GLU A 32 3.96 -10.13 -11.05
N SER A 33 3.25 -8.99 -11.01
CA SER A 33 2.55 -8.55 -9.78
C SER A 33 1.15 -9.12 -9.63
N GLY A 34 0.57 -9.73 -10.68
CA GLY A 34 -0.82 -10.19 -10.70
C GLY A 34 -1.88 -9.08 -10.69
N ILE A 35 -1.46 -7.81 -10.67
CA ILE A 35 -2.37 -6.68 -10.62
C ILE A 35 -3.10 -6.54 -11.95
N SER A 36 -4.41 -6.30 -11.87
CA SER A 36 -5.23 -6.16 -13.06
C SER A 36 -6.13 -4.93 -13.02
N ALA A 37 -6.49 -4.47 -14.22
CA ALA A 37 -7.52 -3.45 -14.41
C ALA A 37 -8.36 -3.79 -15.63
N GLU A 38 -9.64 -3.43 -15.59
CA GLU A 38 -10.59 -3.67 -16.66
C GLU A 38 -11.31 -2.40 -17.09
N SER A 39 -11.80 -2.41 -18.31
CA SER A 39 -12.71 -1.39 -18.85
C SER A 39 -13.74 -2.02 -19.76
N ARG A 40 -14.99 -1.55 -19.59
CA ARG A 40 -16.16 -1.91 -20.39
C ARG A 40 -17.01 -0.70 -20.78
N SER A 41 -16.45 0.49 -20.59
CA SER A 41 -17.20 1.75 -20.72
C SER A 41 -17.41 2.19 -22.17
N GLN A 42 -16.63 1.68 -23.12
CA GLN A 42 -16.67 2.09 -24.52
C GLN A 42 -17.15 0.96 -25.43
N ARG A 43 -17.72 1.34 -26.60
CA ARG A 43 -18.10 0.37 -27.63
C ARG A 43 -16.89 -0.27 -28.31
N SER A 44 -15.79 0.46 -28.39
CA SER A 44 -14.54 0.00 -29.05
C SER A 44 -13.67 -0.77 -28.06
N GLN A 45 -13.31 -1.99 -28.41
CA GLN A 45 -12.36 -2.83 -27.68
C GLN A 45 -10.99 -2.13 -27.55
N ALA A 46 -10.52 -1.44 -28.62
CA ALA A 46 -9.25 -0.72 -28.59
C ALA A 46 -9.26 0.44 -27.59
N GLN A 47 -10.37 1.15 -27.47
CA GLN A 47 -10.53 2.21 -26.46
C GLN A 47 -10.58 1.62 -25.05
N ASN A 48 -11.29 0.51 -24.85
CA ASN A 48 -11.32 -0.17 -23.55
C ASN A 48 -9.94 -0.68 -23.12
N LYS A 49 -9.11 -1.20 -24.05
CA LYS A 49 -7.72 -1.55 -23.76
C LYS A 49 -6.90 -0.34 -23.30
N LYS A 50 -7.03 0.81 -23.97
CA LYS A 50 -6.33 2.05 -23.57
C LYS A 50 -6.76 2.52 -22.16
N ILE A 51 -8.07 2.46 -21.86
CA ILE A 51 -8.60 2.87 -20.56
C ILE A 51 -8.17 1.89 -19.47
N ALA A 52 -8.24 0.59 -19.74
CA ALA A 52 -7.77 -0.43 -18.79
C ALA A 52 -6.29 -0.23 -18.46
N PHE A 53 -5.45 0.04 -19.48
CA PHE A 53 -4.04 0.34 -19.27
C PHE A 53 -3.83 1.61 -18.42
N LYS A 54 -4.54 2.71 -18.73
CA LYS A 54 -4.48 3.93 -17.92
C LYS A 54 -4.87 3.71 -16.45
N ARG A 55 -5.78 2.78 -16.18
CA ARG A 55 -6.20 2.42 -14.80
C ARG A 55 -5.21 1.48 -14.12
N LEU A 56 -4.48 0.69 -14.89
CA LEU A 56 -3.48 -0.26 -14.37
C LEU A 56 -2.21 0.45 -13.91
N VAL A 57 -1.74 1.45 -14.67
CA VAL A 57 -0.48 2.16 -14.38
C VAL A 57 -0.40 2.71 -12.95
N PRO A 58 -1.37 3.50 -12.43
CA PRO A 58 -1.28 3.99 -11.07
C PRO A 58 -1.24 2.87 -10.04
N LYS A 59 -2.01 1.79 -10.22
CA LYS A 59 -1.98 0.64 -9.31
C LYS A 59 -0.62 -0.05 -9.26
N LEU A 60 0.07 -0.12 -10.40
CA LEU A 60 1.43 -0.67 -10.46
C LEU A 60 2.43 0.26 -9.77
N VAL A 61 2.33 1.56 -10.00
CA VAL A 61 3.18 2.55 -9.32
C VAL A 61 3.02 2.46 -7.81
N ASP A 62 1.77 2.46 -7.32
CA ASP A 62 1.48 2.33 -5.88
C ASP A 62 2.05 1.03 -5.31
N HIS A 63 1.90 -0.08 -6.04
CA HIS A 63 2.43 -1.38 -5.61
C HIS A 63 3.96 -1.38 -5.48
N TYR A 64 4.68 -0.88 -6.49
CA TYR A 64 6.15 -0.85 -6.46
C TYR A 64 6.67 0.18 -5.44
N CYS A 65 6.03 1.36 -5.33
CA CYS A 65 6.38 2.32 -4.28
C CYS A 65 6.18 1.72 -2.88
N TYR A 66 5.08 0.97 -2.67
CA TYR A 66 4.86 0.28 -1.40
C TYR A 66 5.92 -0.79 -1.11
N GLN A 67 6.32 -1.56 -2.12
CA GLN A 67 7.39 -2.55 -1.96
C GLN A 67 8.74 -1.91 -1.65
N GLU A 68 9.12 -0.84 -2.37
CA GLU A 68 10.33 -0.09 -2.06
C GLU A 68 10.33 0.50 -0.64
N GLN A 69 9.19 1.04 -0.20
CA GLN A 69 9.04 1.53 1.17
C GLN A 69 9.19 0.40 2.20
N LYS A 70 8.57 -0.76 1.92
CA LYS A 70 8.68 -1.93 2.77
C LYS A 70 10.12 -2.44 2.87
N GLU A 71 10.88 -2.43 1.77
CA GLU A 71 12.29 -2.81 1.77
C GLU A 71 13.16 -1.81 2.53
N ARG A 72 12.91 -0.49 2.35
CA ARG A 72 13.69 0.57 3.03
C ARG A 72 13.41 0.67 4.52
N TYR A 73 12.16 0.51 4.92
CA TYR A 73 11.70 0.77 6.30
C TYR A 73 11.26 -0.50 7.04
N GLY A 74 11.37 -1.66 6.41
CA GLY A 74 10.84 -2.92 6.90
C GLY A 74 9.33 -3.06 6.66
N ALA A 75 8.76 -4.19 7.05
CA ALA A 75 7.31 -4.44 6.94
C ALA A 75 6.46 -3.58 7.90
N GLY A 76 7.04 -2.48 8.39
CA GLY A 76 6.61 -1.73 9.54
C GLY A 76 5.44 -0.81 9.28
N THR A 77 4.27 -1.35 9.45
CA THR A 77 3.18 -0.66 10.12
C THR A 77 3.15 -1.01 11.61
N GLU A 78 4.25 -1.50 12.16
CA GLU A 78 4.36 -1.66 13.61
C GLU A 78 4.36 -0.28 14.24
N VAL A 79 3.36 -0.06 15.06
CA VAL A 79 3.25 1.15 15.88
C VAL A 79 4.41 1.14 16.85
N VAL A 80 5.46 1.88 16.53
CA VAL A 80 6.67 1.98 17.38
C VAL A 80 6.35 2.70 18.68
N ARG A 81 5.49 3.72 18.62
CA ARG A 81 5.10 4.53 19.79
C ARG A 81 3.68 4.99 19.68
N SER A 82 3.01 5.08 20.82
CA SER A 82 1.71 5.74 20.98
C SER A 82 1.87 6.95 21.87
N TYR A 83 1.33 8.08 21.42
CA TYR A 83 1.33 9.36 22.14
C TYR A 83 -0.09 9.64 22.60
N HIS A 84 -0.29 9.84 23.90
CA HIS A 84 -1.59 10.11 24.49
C HIS A 84 -1.51 11.33 25.43
N GLU A 85 -1.69 12.51 24.86
CA GLU A 85 -1.60 13.79 25.60
C GLU A 85 -2.55 13.87 26.81
N PRO A 86 -3.85 13.49 26.70
CA PRO A 86 -4.78 13.56 27.82
C PRO A 86 -4.36 12.75 29.05
N ASN A 87 -3.63 11.68 28.87
CA ASN A 87 -3.14 10.80 29.94
C ASN A 87 -1.68 11.04 30.28
N ASP A 88 -1.06 12.09 29.75
CA ASP A 88 0.36 12.40 29.91
C ASP A 88 1.28 11.19 29.68
N ARG A 89 0.97 10.40 28.64
CA ARG A 89 1.65 9.13 28.38
C ARG A 89 2.22 9.03 26.98
N VAL A 90 3.46 8.58 26.89
CA VAL A 90 4.09 8.08 25.67
C VAL A 90 4.51 6.63 25.91
N THR A 91 3.98 5.70 25.15
CA THR A 91 4.32 4.26 25.25
C THR A 91 5.21 3.86 24.08
N CYS A 92 6.38 3.32 24.38
CA CYS A 92 7.26 2.71 23.38
C CYS A 92 6.92 1.22 23.28
N HIS A 93 6.35 0.79 22.15
CA HIS A 93 5.92 -0.61 21.95
C HIS A 93 7.10 -1.57 21.71
N VAL A 94 8.26 -1.04 21.34
CA VAL A 94 9.46 -1.85 21.11
C VAL A 94 10.15 -2.27 22.41
N SER A 95 10.23 -1.36 23.40
CA SER A 95 10.85 -1.64 24.71
C SER A 95 9.85 -1.93 25.82
N GLY A 96 8.56 -1.63 25.60
CA GLY A 96 7.52 -1.71 26.63
C GLY A 96 7.51 -0.54 27.64
N GLU A 97 8.46 0.40 27.52
CA GLU A 97 8.60 1.52 28.46
C GLU A 97 7.56 2.62 28.24
N THR A 98 7.23 3.33 29.32
CA THR A 98 6.31 4.46 29.29
C THR A 98 6.98 5.72 29.83
N PHE A 99 6.70 6.86 29.18
CA PHE A 99 7.26 8.17 29.50
C PHE A 99 6.15 9.21 29.66
N SER A 100 6.43 10.33 30.37
CA SER A 100 5.52 11.47 30.42
C SER A 100 5.51 12.22 29.10
N TYR A 101 4.32 12.48 28.56
CA TYR A 101 4.13 13.26 27.33
C TYR A 101 4.60 14.71 27.52
N GLN A 102 4.23 15.35 28.65
CA GLN A 102 4.60 16.74 28.92
C GLN A 102 6.11 16.90 29.09
N HIS A 103 6.77 15.93 29.70
CA HIS A 103 8.21 15.99 29.90
C HIS A 103 8.98 15.74 28.60
N THR A 104 8.56 14.78 27.81
CA THR A 104 9.26 14.41 26.57
C THR A 104 8.87 15.31 25.41
N VAL A 105 7.61 15.30 25.01
CA VAL A 105 7.12 16.03 23.85
C VAL A 105 6.85 17.50 24.19
N GLY A 106 6.20 17.77 25.32
CA GLY A 106 5.85 19.12 25.73
C GLY A 106 7.05 20.03 26.00
N LYS A 107 8.10 19.50 26.62
CA LYS A 107 9.37 20.24 26.86
C LYS A 107 10.41 20.05 25.76
N GLY A 108 10.16 19.14 24.80
CA GLY A 108 11.09 18.85 23.72
C GLY A 108 12.28 17.97 24.11
N ASP A 109 12.26 17.34 25.30
CA ASP A 109 13.29 16.40 25.73
C ASP A 109 13.03 15.01 25.15
N LEU A 110 13.53 14.78 23.94
CA LEU A 110 13.33 13.53 23.21
C LEU A 110 14.43 12.49 23.49
N GLU A 111 15.45 12.84 24.28
CA GLU A 111 16.61 11.94 24.56
C GLU A 111 16.19 10.60 25.20
N PRO A 112 15.26 10.55 26.18
CA PRO A 112 14.79 9.28 26.74
C PRO A 112 14.17 8.37 25.69
N LEU A 113 13.40 8.95 24.75
CA LEU A 113 12.72 8.21 23.68
C LEU A 113 13.73 7.69 22.62
N ILE A 114 14.77 8.45 22.33
CA ILE A 114 15.83 8.06 21.39
C ILE A 114 16.66 6.93 21.99
N ARG A 115 17.05 7.04 23.25
CA ARG A 115 17.84 6.05 23.98
C ARG A 115 17.11 4.71 24.06
N CYS A 116 15.86 4.70 24.48
CA CYS A 116 14.99 3.53 24.54
C CYS A 116 14.97 2.75 23.22
N ARG A 117 14.88 3.44 22.08
CA ARG A 117 14.88 2.80 20.76
C ARG A 117 16.24 2.23 20.36
N ARG A 118 17.34 2.92 20.73
CA ARG A 118 18.70 2.44 20.46
C ARG A 118 19.00 1.15 21.23
N GLU A 119 18.63 1.11 22.51
CA GLU A 119 18.81 -0.06 23.37
C GLU A 119 17.98 -1.25 22.88
N ALA A 120 16.71 -1.04 22.50
CA ALA A 120 15.88 -2.09 21.94
C ALA A 120 16.46 -2.67 20.64
N LYS A 121 16.97 -1.84 19.73
CA LYS A 121 17.64 -2.32 18.51
C LYS A 121 18.91 -3.11 18.77
N VAL A 122 19.66 -2.76 19.80
CA VAL A 122 20.88 -3.52 20.19
C VAL A 122 20.49 -4.92 20.68
N LEU A 123 19.42 -5.04 21.45
CA LEU A 123 18.88 -6.32 21.93
C LEU A 123 18.35 -7.19 20.79
N GLU A 124 17.59 -6.64 19.86
CA GLU A 124 17.15 -7.35 18.65
C GLU A 124 18.32 -7.90 17.84
N ASN A 125 19.38 -7.10 17.64
CA ASN A 125 20.55 -7.52 16.87
C ASN A 125 21.42 -8.54 17.63
N ALA A 126 21.33 -8.60 18.95
CA ALA A 126 22.03 -9.57 19.80
C ALA A 126 21.28 -10.91 19.94
N GLY A 127 20.06 -11.03 19.37
CA GLY A 127 19.26 -12.26 19.42
C GLY A 127 18.72 -12.61 20.82
N LEU A 128 18.53 -11.61 21.68
CA LEU A 128 17.98 -11.70 23.05
C LEU A 128 16.57 -11.15 23.08
#